data_eb2106b22a45302a60a9315c8c148ff2
#
_entry.id   eb2106b22a45302a60a9315c8c148ff2
#
_cell.length_a   1.000
_cell.length_b   1.000
_cell.length_c   1.000
_cell.angle_alpha   90.00
_cell.angle_beta   90.00
_cell.angle_gamma   90.00
#
_symmetry.space_group_name_H-M   'P 1'
#
loop_
_entity.id
_entity.type
_entity.pdbx_description
1 polymer ?
#
loop_
_entity_poly.entity_id
_entity_poly.type
_entity_poly.pdbx_seq_one_letter_code
_entity_poly.pdbx_strand_id
1 'polypeptide(L)'
;MDSINWDDIRFCLAVVTEGSVTAAAKKLDVNHATVSRRISGLGAALGAILFDRSTSGWLITPVGEAVLKSAEQINEQVLGIQRTVQVDRQELSGKLRVTALDVCIQRILMPGLKAFSERYPDINIELIASENTF
;
A
#
# COMPACT_ATOMS: atom_id res chain seq x y z
N MET A 1 28.40 0.82 7.25
CA MET A 1 27.13 0.92 6.51
C MET A 1 26.08 1.21 7.55
N ASP A 2 25.65 2.48 7.67
CA ASP A 2 24.62 2.83 8.64
C ASP A 2 23.34 2.07 8.33
N SER A 3 22.74 1.52 9.36
CA SER A 3 21.51 0.73 9.22
C SER A 3 20.40 1.63 8.71
N ILE A 4 19.80 1.29 7.58
CA ILE A 4 18.62 1.96 7.06
C ILE A 4 17.53 1.88 8.12
N ASN A 5 17.03 3.05 8.55
CA ASN A 5 15.90 3.07 9.44
C ASN A 5 14.62 2.83 8.61
N TRP A 6 13.99 1.72 8.91
CA TRP A 6 12.74 1.31 8.28
C TRP A 6 11.63 2.37 8.33
N ASP A 7 11.51 3.10 9.43
CA ASP A 7 10.50 4.15 9.57
C ASP A 7 10.74 5.30 8.58
N ASP A 8 12.01 5.59 8.20
CA ASP A 8 12.32 6.67 7.25
C ASP A 8 11.79 6.38 5.84
N ILE A 9 11.68 5.12 5.47
CA ILE A 9 11.05 4.68 4.20
C ILE A 9 9.58 5.08 4.15
N ARG A 10 8.86 4.95 5.27
CA ARG A 10 7.46 5.36 5.39
C ARG A 10 7.26 6.87 5.17
N PHE A 11 8.22 7.68 5.61
CA PHE A 11 8.18 9.12 5.36
C PHE A 11 8.35 9.47 3.87
N CYS A 12 9.25 8.78 3.16
CA CYS A 12 9.39 8.94 1.71
C CYS A 12 8.11 8.57 0.98
N LEU A 13 7.53 7.42 1.31
CA LEU A 13 6.26 6.96 0.72
C LEU A 13 5.15 7.98 0.96
N ALA A 14 5.02 8.51 2.17
CA ALA A 14 4.01 9.51 2.49
C ALA A 14 4.17 10.80 1.67
N VAL A 15 5.39 11.29 1.43
CA VAL A 15 5.61 12.51 0.63
C VAL A 15 5.17 12.33 -0.82
N VAL A 16 5.43 11.16 -1.40
CA VAL A 16 5.01 10.89 -2.78
C VAL A 16 3.50 10.70 -2.86
N THR A 17 2.93 9.94 -1.95
CA THR A 17 1.48 9.66 -1.93
C THR A 17 0.64 10.92 -1.70
N GLU A 18 1.08 11.78 -0.77
CA GLU A 18 0.36 13.01 -0.43
C GLU A 18 0.76 14.21 -1.32
N GLY A 19 1.76 14.03 -2.19
CA GLY A 19 2.21 15.04 -3.17
C GLY A 19 3.02 16.20 -2.59
N SER A 20 3.21 16.28 -1.27
CA SER A 20 4.04 17.31 -0.65
C SER A 20 4.51 16.94 0.76
N VAL A 21 5.64 17.55 1.19
CA VAL A 21 6.16 17.39 2.54
C VAL A 21 5.18 17.90 3.60
N THR A 22 4.47 18.99 3.30
CA THR A 22 3.46 19.56 4.22
C THR A 22 2.26 18.64 4.40
N ALA A 23 1.74 18.07 3.32
CA ALA A 23 0.64 17.12 3.38
C ALA A 23 1.05 15.82 4.08
N ALA A 24 2.25 15.30 3.79
CA ALA A 24 2.81 14.15 4.48
C ALA A 24 2.99 14.38 5.98
N ALA A 25 3.48 15.57 6.38
CA ALA A 25 3.62 15.95 7.77
C ALA A 25 2.27 15.91 8.51
N LYS A 26 1.23 16.45 7.89
CA LYS A 26 -0.13 16.41 8.42
C LYS A 26 -0.66 14.97 8.53
N LYS A 27 -0.43 14.16 7.50
CA LYS A 27 -0.85 12.75 7.48
C LYS A 27 -0.18 11.91 8.56
N LEU A 28 1.11 12.17 8.82
CA LEU A 28 1.91 11.44 9.79
C LEU A 28 1.87 12.03 11.20
N ASP A 29 1.11 13.12 11.39
CA ASP A 29 1.00 13.88 12.66
C ASP A 29 2.37 14.30 13.22
N VAL A 30 3.20 14.89 12.36
CA VAL A 30 4.52 15.41 12.68
C VAL A 30 4.71 16.79 12.04
N ASN A 31 5.78 17.49 12.42
CA ASN A 31 6.13 18.76 11.78
C ASN A 31 6.90 18.54 10.46
N HIS A 32 6.87 19.55 9.59
CA HIS A 32 7.55 19.57 8.30
C HIS A 32 9.06 19.29 8.41
N ALA A 33 9.73 19.84 9.44
CA ALA A 33 11.16 19.64 9.66
C ALA A 33 11.51 18.18 9.97
N THR A 34 10.62 17.48 10.67
CA THR A 34 10.77 16.04 10.94
C THR A 34 10.73 15.22 9.65
N VAL A 35 9.75 15.46 8.77
CA VAL A 35 9.67 14.78 7.47
C VAL A 35 10.94 15.03 6.66
N SER A 36 11.34 16.29 6.52
CA SER A 36 12.56 16.68 5.77
C SER A 36 13.81 16.00 6.31
N ARG A 37 13.98 15.96 7.64
CA ARG A 37 15.13 15.32 8.30
C ARG A 37 15.14 13.80 8.07
N ARG A 38 14.01 13.14 8.17
CA ARG A 38 13.88 11.70 7.96
C ARG A 38 14.24 11.30 6.53
N ILE A 39 13.73 12.03 5.54
CA ILE A 39 14.05 11.81 4.13
C ILE A 39 15.55 12.06 3.85
N SER A 40 16.09 13.16 4.37
CA SER A 40 17.53 13.45 4.21
C SER A 40 18.41 12.40 4.88
N GLY A 41 18.00 11.89 6.05
CA GLY A 41 18.68 10.80 6.77
C GLY A 41 18.68 9.50 5.96
N LEU A 42 17.57 9.14 5.35
CA LEU A 42 17.49 7.97 4.47
C LEU A 42 18.40 8.14 3.24
N GLY A 43 18.37 9.30 2.60
CA GLY A 43 19.27 9.60 1.47
C GLY A 43 20.75 9.49 1.86
N ALA A 44 21.12 10.01 3.02
CA ALA A 44 22.49 9.90 3.55
C ALA A 44 22.89 8.44 3.82
N ALA A 45 22.01 7.64 4.44
CA ALA A 45 22.25 6.22 4.70
C ALA A 45 22.39 5.40 3.42
N LEU A 46 21.67 5.78 2.37
CA LEU A 46 21.74 5.14 1.04
C LEU A 46 22.87 5.70 0.15
N GLY A 47 23.49 6.82 0.54
CA GLY A 47 24.45 7.53 -0.30
C GLY A 47 23.85 8.09 -1.59
N ALA A 48 22.56 8.46 -1.57
CA ALA A 48 21.81 8.89 -2.73
C ALA A 48 20.87 10.08 -2.44
N ILE A 49 20.65 10.93 -3.44
CA ILE A 49 19.65 11.99 -3.41
C ILE A 49 18.32 11.40 -3.86
N LEU A 50 17.35 11.28 -2.96
CA LEU A 50 16.05 10.70 -3.26
C LEU A 50 15.07 11.73 -3.82
N PHE A 51 15.22 13.00 -3.44
CA PHE A 51 14.37 14.10 -3.88
C PHE A 51 15.23 15.33 -4.19
N ASP A 52 14.96 15.95 -5.32
CA ASP A 52 15.47 17.27 -5.65
C ASP A 52 14.55 18.35 -5.09
N ARG A 53 15.14 19.41 -4.50
CA ARG A 53 14.39 20.57 -4.03
C ARG A 53 14.30 21.60 -5.15
N SER A 54 13.10 21.89 -5.59
CA SER A 54 12.82 22.93 -6.56
C SER A 54 11.94 24.01 -5.98
N THR A 55 11.77 25.12 -6.69
CA THR A 55 10.84 26.20 -6.33
C THR A 55 9.38 25.73 -6.32
N SER A 56 9.07 24.66 -7.07
CA SER A 56 7.74 24.03 -7.14
C SER A 56 7.52 22.92 -6.09
N GLY A 57 8.55 22.62 -5.27
CA GLY A 57 8.47 21.58 -4.24
C GLY A 57 9.55 20.51 -4.36
N TRP A 58 9.28 19.36 -3.81
CA TRP A 58 10.17 18.21 -3.82
C TRP A 58 9.84 17.30 -5.01
N LEU A 59 10.81 17.13 -5.91
CA LEU A 59 10.69 16.23 -7.06
C LEU A 59 11.46 14.95 -6.78
N ILE A 60 10.82 13.81 -6.98
CA ILE A 60 11.49 12.51 -6.81
C ILE A 60 12.54 12.29 -7.91
N THR A 61 13.71 11.80 -7.53
CA THR A 61 14.76 11.44 -8.48
C THR A 61 14.53 10.02 -9.03
N PRO A 62 15.17 9.61 -10.15
CA PRO A 62 15.09 8.23 -10.64
C PRO A 62 15.53 7.18 -9.61
N VAL A 63 16.52 7.52 -8.77
CA VAL A 63 16.94 6.65 -7.65
C VAL A 63 15.85 6.62 -6.57
N GLY A 64 15.24 7.77 -6.28
CA GLY A 64 14.10 7.87 -5.37
C GLY A 64 12.93 7.02 -5.83
N GLU A 65 12.59 6.99 -7.11
CA GLU A 65 11.53 6.14 -7.68
C GLU A 65 11.82 4.64 -7.49
N ALA A 66 13.07 4.21 -7.68
CA ALA A 66 13.46 2.83 -7.44
C ALA A 66 13.31 2.43 -5.97
N VAL A 67 13.70 3.32 -5.04
CA VAL A 67 13.52 3.13 -3.59
C VAL A 67 12.04 3.10 -3.25
N LEU A 68 11.23 4.00 -3.84
CA LEU A 68 9.79 4.06 -3.62
C LEU A 68 9.09 2.76 -4.01
N LYS A 69 9.42 2.20 -5.16
CA LYS A 69 8.85 0.92 -5.62
C LYS A 69 9.09 -0.21 -4.60
N SER A 70 10.28 -0.26 -4.01
CA SER A 70 10.59 -1.20 -2.94
C SER A 70 9.81 -0.87 -1.66
N ALA A 71 9.66 0.43 -1.33
CA ALA A 71 8.90 0.90 -0.18
C ALA A 71 7.42 0.51 -0.26
N GLU A 72 6.81 0.59 -1.44
CA GLU A 72 5.42 0.17 -1.68
C GLU A 72 5.24 -1.33 -1.42
N GLN A 73 6.16 -2.16 -1.94
CA GLN A 73 6.11 -3.61 -1.70
C GLN A 73 6.18 -3.96 -0.21
N ILE A 74 7.02 -3.26 0.51
CA ILE A 74 7.20 -3.43 1.94
C ILE A 74 5.94 -3.00 2.70
N ASN A 75 5.36 -1.86 2.36
CA ASN A 75 4.12 -1.38 2.95
C ASN A 75 2.97 -2.40 2.75
N GLU A 76 2.87 -3.01 1.56
CA GLU A 76 1.91 -4.07 1.29
C GLU A 76 2.11 -5.30 2.19
N GLN A 77 3.37 -5.68 2.45
CA GLN A 77 3.67 -6.78 3.38
C GLN A 77 3.25 -6.45 4.82
N VAL A 78 3.51 -5.23 5.27
CA VAL A 78 3.08 -4.75 6.60
C VAL A 78 1.55 -4.75 6.72
N LEU A 79 0.84 -4.25 5.72
CA LEU A 79 -0.62 -4.31 5.67
C LEU A 79 -1.13 -5.76 5.64
N GLY A 80 -0.40 -6.66 4.98
CA GLY A 80 -0.67 -8.10 4.98
C GLY A 80 -0.63 -8.70 6.38
N ILE A 81 0.39 -8.34 7.19
CA ILE A 81 0.51 -8.79 8.59
C ILE A 81 -0.69 -8.31 9.41
N GLN A 82 -1.07 -7.04 9.27
CA GLN A 82 -2.24 -6.49 9.97
C GLN A 82 -3.53 -7.22 9.61
N ARG A 83 -3.73 -7.51 8.30
CA ARG A 83 -4.87 -8.28 7.81
C ARG A 83 -4.90 -9.69 8.42
N THR A 84 -3.76 -10.38 8.46
CA THR A 84 -3.67 -11.73 9.05
C THR A 84 -4.10 -11.74 10.52
N VAL A 85 -3.63 -10.77 11.30
CA VAL A 85 -3.99 -10.66 12.73
C VAL A 85 -5.45 -10.28 12.92
N GLN A 86 -6.02 -9.45 12.04
CA GLN A 86 -7.43 -9.06 12.10
C GLN A 86 -8.36 -10.22 11.73
N VAL A 87 -7.98 -11.04 10.76
CA VAL A 87 -8.72 -12.27 10.38
C VAL A 87 -8.79 -13.26 11.54
N ASP A 88 -7.73 -13.37 12.33
CA ASP A 88 -7.70 -14.27 13.49
C ASP A 88 -8.52 -13.76 14.69
N ARG A 89 -8.91 -12.48 14.70
CA ARG A 89 -9.66 -11.82 15.77
C ARG A 89 -11.13 -11.53 15.48
N GLN A 90 -11.54 -11.57 14.21
CA GLN A 90 -12.93 -11.32 13.80
C GLN A 90 -13.41 -12.53 12.99
N GLU A 91 -14.50 -13.13 13.44
CA GLU A 91 -15.32 -13.97 12.58
C GLU A 91 -15.72 -13.10 11.38
N LEU A 92 -15.07 -13.33 10.23
CA LEU A 92 -15.39 -12.60 9.02
C LEU A 92 -16.81 -12.95 8.62
N SER A 93 -17.70 -11.99 8.70
CA SER A 93 -19.11 -12.13 8.35
C SER A 93 -19.56 -10.95 7.50
N GLY A 94 -20.59 -11.17 6.69
CA GLY A 94 -21.17 -10.10 5.90
C GLY A 94 -21.44 -10.48 4.46
N LYS A 95 -21.74 -9.48 3.62
CA LYS A 95 -22.08 -9.67 2.21
C LYS A 95 -20.95 -9.16 1.32
N LEU A 96 -20.40 -10.05 0.49
CA LEU A 96 -19.42 -9.73 -0.54
C LEU A 96 -20.10 -9.81 -1.91
N ARG A 97 -20.16 -8.66 -2.62
CA ARG A 97 -20.69 -8.62 -3.98
C ARG A 97 -19.54 -8.51 -4.97
N VAL A 98 -19.45 -9.41 -5.90
CA VAL A 98 -18.43 -9.47 -6.95
C VAL A 98 -19.08 -9.39 -8.31
N THR A 99 -18.69 -8.41 -9.12
CA THR A 99 -19.12 -8.26 -10.50
C THR A 99 -17.97 -8.59 -11.43
N ALA A 100 -18.15 -9.51 -12.35
CA ALA A 100 -17.14 -9.90 -13.33
C ALA A 100 -17.81 -10.45 -14.59
N LEU A 101 -17.01 -10.61 -15.66
CA LEU A 101 -17.48 -11.30 -16.86
C LEU A 101 -17.85 -12.76 -16.52
N ASP A 102 -18.90 -13.28 -17.14
CA ASP A 102 -19.37 -14.66 -16.87
C ASP A 102 -18.26 -15.70 -17.02
N VAL A 103 -17.44 -15.59 -18.06
CA VAL A 103 -16.29 -16.50 -18.28
C VAL A 103 -15.28 -16.43 -17.13
N CYS A 104 -15.05 -15.26 -16.53
CA CYS A 104 -14.16 -15.10 -15.40
C CYS A 104 -14.75 -15.72 -14.13
N ILE A 105 -16.04 -15.53 -13.91
CA ILE A 105 -16.76 -16.15 -12.80
C ILE A 105 -16.64 -17.66 -12.89
N GLN A 106 -16.98 -18.25 -14.03
CA GLN A 106 -17.02 -19.71 -14.20
C GLN A 106 -15.63 -20.34 -14.17
N ARG A 107 -14.64 -19.76 -14.83
CA ARG A 107 -13.32 -20.40 -14.99
C ARG A 107 -12.33 -20.05 -13.89
N ILE A 108 -12.43 -18.87 -13.28
CA ILE A 108 -11.45 -18.38 -12.31
C ILE A 108 -12.02 -18.41 -10.89
N LEU A 109 -13.23 -17.87 -10.69
CA LEU A 109 -13.79 -17.72 -9.36
C LEU A 109 -14.42 -19.00 -8.82
N MET A 110 -15.24 -19.69 -9.62
CA MET A 110 -15.96 -20.88 -9.18
C MET A 110 -15.07 -21.99 -8.60
N PRO A 111 -13.89 -22.31 -9.17
CA PRO A 111 -13.02 -23.33 -8.59
C PRO A 111 -12.55 -23.02 -7.15
N GLY A 112 -12.34 -21.72 -6.84
CA GLY A 112 -11.90 -21.29 -5.51
C GLY A 112 -13.02 -21.01 -4.52
N LEU A 113 -14.24 -20.80 -5.00
CA LEU A 113 -15.36 -20.35 -4.17
C LEU A 113 -15.80 -21.38 -3.13
N LYS A 114 -15.73 -22.65 -3.46
CA LYS A 114 -16.07 -23.74 -2.54
C LYS A 114 -15.15 -23.74 -1.32
N ALA A 115 -13.85 -23.72 -1.54
CA ALA A 115 -12.85 -23.68 -0.47
C ALA A 115 -12.96 -22.39 0.36
N PHE A 116 -13.28 -21.26 -0.30
CA PHE A 116 -13.50 -19.99 0.38
C PHE A 116 -14.74 -20.04 1.29
N SER A 117 -15.88 -20.54 0.79
CA SER A 117 -17.14 -20.64 1.56
C SER A 117 -17.03 -21.65 2.71
N GLU A 118 -16.26 -22.72 2.55
CA GLU A 118 -15.97 -23.66 3.64
C GLU A 118 -15.13 -23.01 4.74
N ARG A 119 -14.19 -22.12 4.37
CA ARG A 119 -13.31 -21.43 5.31
C ARG A 119 -13.99 -20.23 6.00
N TYR A 120 -14.94 -19.59 5.33
CA TYR A 120 -15.64 -18.39 5.80
C TYR A 120 -17.17 -18.54 5.64
N PRO A 121 -17.81 -19.39 6.46
CA PRO A 121 -19.22 -19.73 6.29
C PRO A 121 -20.18 -18.55 6.51
N ASP A 122 -19.76 -17.54 7.27
CA ASP A 122 -20.57 -16.36 7.59
C ASP A 122 -20.46 -15.23 6.55
N ILE A 123 -19.66 -15.44 5.47
CA ILE A 123 -19.61 -14.53 4.33
C ILE A 123 -20.60 -14.96 3.26
N ASN A 124 -21.58 -14.11 3.00
CA ASN A 124 -22.53 -14.32 1.90
C ASN A 124 -21.95 -13.71 0.60
N ILE A 125 -21.64 -14.55 -0.39
CA ILE A 125 -21.09 -14.11 -1.67
C ILE A 125 -22.20 -13.99 -2.70
N GLU A 126 -22.33 -12.79 -3.29
CA GLU A 126 -23.22 -12.53 -4.42
C GLU A 126 -22.37 -12.27 -5.68
N LEU A 127 -22.49 -13.16 -6.65
CA LEU A 127 -21.81 -13.04 -7.94
C LEU A 127 -22.77 -12.42 -8.98
N ILE A 128 -22.33 -11.36 -9.64
CA ILE A 128 -23.07 -10.69 -10.68
C ILE A 128 -22.30 -10.82 -11.99
N ALA A 129 -22.85 -11.58 -12.92
CA ALA A 129 -22.30 -11.66 -14.26
C ALA A 129 -22.59 -10.35 -15.02
N SER A 130 -21.56 -9.75 -15.62
CA SER A 130 -21.67 -8.60 -16.50
C SER A 130 -21.38 -9.02 -17.93
N GLU A 131 -22.23 -8.59 -18.86
CA GLU A 131 -22.04 -8.84 -20.29
C GLU A 131 -21.20 -7.73 -20.97
N ASN A 132 -20.96 -6.62 -20.27
CA ASN A 132 -20.23 -5.48 -20.84
C ASN A 132 -18.72 -5.58 -20.54
N THR A 133 -17.95 -5.58 -21.61
CA THR A 133 -16.51 -5.26 -21.58
C THR A 133 -16.36 -3.75 -21.32
N PHE A 134 -15.64 -3.38 -20.27
CA PHE A 134 -15.27 -1.97 -19.98
C PHE A 134 -14.26 -1.45 -20.99
#